data_0766d00c42cf93ac6e2990dcd70ba8a9
#
_entry.id   0766d00c42cf93ac6e2990dcd70ba8a9
#
_cell.length_a   1.000
_cell.length_b   1.000
_cell.length_c   1.000
_cell.angle_alpha   90.00
_cell.angle_beta   90.00
_cell.angle_gamma   90.00
#
_symmetry.space_group_name_H-M   'P 1'
#
loop_
_entity.id
_entity.type
_entity.pdbx_description
1 polymer ?
#
loop_
_entity_poly.entity_id
_entity_poly.type
_entity_poly.pdbx_seq_one_letter_code
_entity_poly.pdbx_strand_id
1 'polypeptide(L)'
;MRELEQLSQQGLIDLYYGDESRVSMEPCIPYGWQFRDEDVFMPSEQGKGLNLFGLLSRDNRFIFKTTSGKVDSSFVIEQLETLAFTITTMTVVVLDNARIHTSTKVQARRDAWEKRGLFIFYLPAYSPHLNLIEILWRKLKYEWLRPGDYLCEDTLFYTVTQILAAVGLSLNINFADFEAGSN
;
A
#
# COMPACT_ATOMS: atom_id res chain seq x y z
N MET A 1 15.26 10.40 2.67
CA MET A 1 15.02 8.93 2.59
C MET A 1 16.17 8.10 3.15
N ARG A 2 17.44 8.28 2.69
CA ARG A 2 18.59 7.47 3.16
C ARG A 2 18.72 7.44 4.69
N GLU A 3 18.64 8.58 5.33
CA GLU A 3 18.74 8.69 6.80
C GLU A 3 17.61 7.94 7.51
N LEU A 4 16.37 8.04 7.02
CA LEU A 4 15.23 7.30 7.60
C LEU A 4 15.41 5.79 7.47
N GLU A 5 15.88 5.31 6.32
CA GLU A 5 16.17 3.89 6.12
C GLU A 5 17.29 3.40 7.07
N GLN A 6 18.34 4.19 7.25
CA GLN A 6 19.42 3.87 8.19
C GLN A 6 18.92 3.81 9.64
N LEU A 7 18.13 4.78 10.06
CA LEU A 7 17.53 4.79 11.40
C LEU A 7 16.62 3.58 11.62
N SER A 8 15.85 3.20 10.61
CA SER A 8 14.98 2.02 10.65
C SER A 8 15.79 0.72 10.74
N GLN A 9 16.86 0.58 9.94
CA GLN A 9 17.75 -0.57 9.99
C GLN A 9 18.46 -0.73 11.34
N GLN A 10 18.73 0.39 12.01
CA GLN A 10 19.30 0.41 13.37
C GLN A 10 18.25 0.15 14.46
N GLY A 11 16.97 -0.02 14.10
CA GLY A 11 15.89 -0.24 15.05
C GLY A 11 15.53 1.01 15.90
N LEU A 12 15.96 2.19 15.46
CA LEU A 12 15.70 3.45 16.17
C LEU A 12 14.31 4.01 15.88
N ILE A 13 13.77 3.70 14.71
CA ILE A 13 12.43 4.07 14.27
C ILE A 13 11.75 2.90 13.55
N ASP A 14 10.43 2.87 13.60
CA ASP A 14 9.60 2.12 12.65
C ASP A 14 9.35 2.98 11.42
N LEU A 15 9.60 2.44 10.24
CA LEU A 15 9.42 3.15 8.96
C LEU A 15 8.38 2.43 8.11
N TYR A 16 7.29 3.12 7.80
CA TYR A 16 6.23 2.65 6.92
C TYR A 16 6.14 3.51 5.67
N TYR A 17 5.78 2.88 4.58
CA TYR A 17 5.46 3.50 3.30
C TYR A 17 3.97 3.37 3.07
N GLY A 18 3.29 4.49 2.90
CA GLY A 18 1.84 4.52 2.75
C GLY A 18 1.40 5.01 1.38
N ASP A 19 0.33 4.42 0.89
CA ASP A 19 -0.28 4.81 -0.38
C ASP A 19 -1.67 4.20 -0.53
N GLU A 20 -2.48 4.77 -1.42
CA GLU A 20 -3.72 4.19 -1.87
C GLU A 20 -3.56 3.42 -3.18
N SER A 21 -4.42 2.43 -3.36
CA SER A 21 -4.54 1.70 -4.61
C SER A 21 -5.98 1.35 -4.89
N ARG A 22 -6.27 0.95 -6.11
CA ARG A 22 -7.56 0.42 -6.52
C ARG A 22 -7.38 -0.86 -7.32
N VAL A 23 -8.17 -1.87 -6.97
CA VAL A 23 -8.35 -3.07 -7.80
C VAL A 23 -9.75 -2.99 -8.39
N SER A 24 -9.85 -2.87 -9.71
CA SER A 24 -11.12 -2.82 -10.44
C SER A 24 -11.49 -4.20 -10.98
N MET A 25 -12.75 -4.38 -11.36
CA MET A 25 -13.22 -5.55 -12.11
C MET A 25 -12.66 -5.60 -13.55
N GLU A 26 -11.87 -4.63 -13.94
CA GLU A 26 -11.08 -4.65 -15.18
C GLU A 26 -9.74 -5.32 -14.88
N PRO A 27 -9.49 -6.56 -15.38
CA PRO A 27 -8.26 -7.27 -15.06
C PRO A 27 -7.01 -6.55 -15.58
N CYS A 28 -6.02 -6.39 -14.71
CA CYS A 28 -4.71 -5.85 -15.07
C CYS A 28 -3.69 -6.96 -15.43
N ILE A 29 -4.16 -8.10 -15.96
CA ILE A 29 -3.30 -9.24 -16.26
C ILE A 29 -2.59 -8.99 -17.59
N PRO A 30 -1.27 -8.72 -17.59
CA PRO A 30 -0.55 -8.31 -18.78
C PRO A 30 -0.32 -9.45 -19.78
N TYR A 31 -0.27 -10.70 -19.29
CA TYR A 31 -0.02 -11.91 -20.11
C TYR A 31 -0.80 -13.09 -19.53
N GLY A 32 -1.34 -13.94 -20.43
CA GLY A 32 -1.94 -15.22 -20.10
C GLY A 32 -1.43 -16.28 -21.07
N TRP A 33 -1.16 -17.49 -20.58
CA TRP A 33 -0.95 -18.65 -21.44
C TRP A 33 -2.31 -19.26 -21.72
N GLN A 34 -2.61 -19.48 -23.02
CA GLN A 34 -3.77 -20.24 -23.45
C GLN A 34 -3.34 -21.31 -24.43
N PHE A 35 -4.05 -22.42 -24.47
CA PHE A 35 -3.85 -23.40 -25.52
C PHE A 35 -4.35 -22.84 -26.85
N ARG A 36 -3.79 -23.32 -27.92
CA ARG A 36 -4.26 -22.98 -29.25
C ARG A 36 -5.70 -23.46 -29.37
N ASP A 37 -6.60 -22.59 -29.82
CA ASP A 37 -8.04 -22.84 -29.98
C ASP A 37 -8.87 -22.81 -28.63
N GLU A 38 -8.29 -22.30 -27.53
CA GLU A 38 -9.04 -21.98 -26.32
C GLU A 38 -9.18 -20.45 -26.16
N ASP A 39 -10.41 -20.00 -25.98
CA ASP A 39 -10.69 -18.59 -25.62
C ASP A 39 -10.67 -18.44 -24.11
N VAL A 40 -9.77 -17.62 -23.59
CA VAL A 40 -9.79 -17.22 -22.17
C VAL A 40 -10.68 -15.99 -22.04
N PHE A 41 -11.89 -16.24 -21.56
CA PHE A 41 -12.85 -15.18 -21.27
C PHE A 41 -12.60 -14.59 -19.87
N MET A 42 -12.33 -13.29 -19.81
CA MET A 42 -12.25 -12.55 -18.54
C MET A 42 -13.43 -11.59 -18.47
N PRO A 43 -14.30 -11.74 -17.46
CA PRO A 43 -15.34 -10.74 -17.21
C PRO A 43 -14.70 -9.39 -16.92
N SER A 44 -15.23 -8.34 -17.51
CA SER A 44 -14.82 -6.96 -17.24
C SER A 44 -16.06 -6.12 -16.96
N GLU A 45 -16.11 -5.46 -15.81
CA GLU A 45 -17.23 -4.61 -15.43
C GLU A 45 -16.71 -3.22 -15.03
N GLN A 46 -17.08 -2.21 -15.81
CA GLN A 46 -16.64 -0.84 -15.56
C GLN A 46 -17.20 -0.25 -14.26
N GLY A 47 -16.39 0.53 -13.59
CA GLY A 47 -16.78 1.33 -12.43
C GLY A 47 -16.75 0.60 -11.09
N LYS A 48 -16.84 -0.73 -11.06
CA LYS A 48 -16.75 -1.50 -9.83
C LYS A 48 -15.29 -1.76 -9.45
N GLY A 49 -15.00 -1.76 -8.16
CA GLY A 49 -13.66 -2.03 -7.66
C GLY A 49 -13.51 -1.74 -6.18
N LEU A 50 -12.47 -2.31 -5.61
CA LEU A 50 -12.08 -2.17 -4.22
C LEU A 50 -10.97 -1.13 -4.11
N ASN A 51 -11.20 -0.09 -3.30
CA ASN A 51 -10.19 0.88 -2.96
C ASN A 51 -9.44 0.42 -1.71
N LEU A 52 -8.16 0.64 -1.67
CA LEU A 52 -7.22 0.17 -0.68
C LEU A 52 -6.42 1.36 -0.15
N PHE A 53 -6.09 1.34 1.12
CA PHE A 53 -5.00 2.13 1.69
C PHE A 53 -4.14 1.20 2.52
N GLY A 54 -2.83 1.30 2.39
CA GLY A 54 -1.89 0.44 3.08
C GLY A 54 -0.69 1.18 3.62
N LEU A 55 -0.09 0.60 4.67
CA LEU A 55 1.16 1.03 5.29
C LEU A 55 2.08 -0.19 5.34
N LEU A 56 3.15 -0.18 4.58
CA LEU A 56 4.08 -1.29 4.42
C LEU A 56 5.46 -0.91 4.94
N SER A 57 6.06 -1.74 5.79
CA SER A 57 7.45 -1.62 6.19
C SER A 57 8.34 -2.56 5.37
N ARG A 58 9.64 -2.32 5.42
CA ARG A 58 10.63 -3.14 4.68
C ARG A 58 10.74 -4.58 5.22
N ASP A 59 10.39 -4.80 6.48
CA ASP A 59 10.32 -6.12 7.12
C ASP A 59 8.96 -6.81 6.91
N ASN A 60 8.16 -6.32 5.94
CA ASN A 60 6.84 -6.84 5.57
C ASN A 60 5.75 -6.71 6.65
N ARG A 61 5.93 -5.86 7.68
CA ARG A 61 4.78 -5.49 8.50
C ARG A 61 3.82 -4.68 7.65
N PHE A 62 2.59 -5.13 7.54
CA PHE A 62 1.62 -4.52 6.65
C PHE A 62 0.29 -4.27 7.37
N ILE A 63 -0.16 -3.03 7.31
CA ILE A 63 -1.44 -2.57 7.84
C ILE A 63 -2.24 -2.05 6.67
N PHE A 64 -3.48 -2.51 6.52
CA PHE A 64 -4.31 -2.08 5.41
C PHE A 64 -5.78 -1.95 5.79
N LYS A 65 -6.50 -1.17 5.01
CA LYS A 65 -7.96 -1.11 5.03
C LYS A 65 -8.50 -1.03 3.61
N THR A 66 -9.64 -1.67 3.40
CA THR A 66 -10.34 -1.71 2.13
C THR A 66 -11.68 -1.00 2.23
N THR A 67 -12.16 -0.46 1.13
CA THR A 67 -13.48 0.15 1.02
C THR A 67 -14.00 0.10 -0.41
N SER A 68 -15.30 -0.12 -0.59
CA SER A 68 -15.98 0.10 -1.87
C SER A 68 -16.25 1.59 -2.15
N GLY A 69 -16.19 2.43 -1.10
CA GLY A 69 -16.30 3.89 -1.19
C GLY A 69 -15.01 4.56 -1.64
N LYS A 70 -14.98 5.88 -1.57
CA LYS A 70 -13.79 6.67 -1.92
C LYS A 70 -12.78 6.65 -0.77
N VAL A 71 -11.49 6.56 -1.12
CA VAL A 71 -10.41 6.93 -0.21
C VAL A 71 -10.26 8.45 -0.24
N ASP A 72 -10.58 9.08 0.85
CA ASP A 72 -10.43 10.52 1.05
C ASP A 72 -9.52 10.81 2.26
N SER A 73 -9.29 12.09 2.54
CA SER A 73 -8.46 12.49 3.67
C SER A 73 -8.99 11.97 5.03
N SER A 74 -10.30 11.78 5.16
CA SER A 74 -10.88 11.27 6.41
C SER A 74 -10.57 9.80 6.60
N PHE A 75 -10.58 9.02 5.50
CA PHE A 75 -10.18 7.62 5.49
C PHE A 75 -8.70 7.45 5.86
N VAL A 76 -7.81 8.27 5.27
CA VAL A 76 -6.38 8.27 5.59
C VAL A 76 -6.15 8.65 7.06
N ILE A 77 -6.81 9.69 7.56
CA ILE A 77 -6.73 10.11 8.96
C ILE A 77 -7.10 8.98 9.90
N GLU A 78 -8.20 8.27 9.64
CA GLU A 78 -8.64 7.14 10.48
C GLU A 78 -7.56 6.05 10.59
N GLN A 79 -6.86 5.75 9.47
CA GLN A 79 -5.79 4.76 9.49
C GLN A 79 -4.57 5.25 10.28
N LEU A 80 -4.16 6.49 10.08
CA LEU A 80 -3.04 7.09 10.80
C LEU A 80 -3.36 7.27 12.29
N GLU A 81 -4.59 7.59 12.65
CA GLU A 81 -5.04 7.62 14.06
C GLU A 81 -4.95 6.23 14.69
N THR A 82 -5.45 5.20 14.01
CA THR A 82 -5.37 3.83 14.50
C THR A 82 -3.91 3.43 14.73
N LEU A 83 -3.02 3.73 13.79
CA LEU A 83 -1.58 3.50 13.96
C LEU A 83 -1.04 4.29 15.15
N ALA A 84 -1.33 5.59 15.26
CA ALA A 84 -0.83 6.46 16.31
C ALA A 84 -1.23 6.02 17.74
N PHE A 85 -2.29 5.21 17.88
CA PHE A 85 -2.69 4.62 19.15
C PHE A 85 -1.99 3.29 19.47
N THR A 86 -1.41 2.62 18.48
CA THR A 86 -0.83 1.28 18.62
C THR A 86 0.70 1.28 18.67
N ILE A 87 1.34 2.35 18.18
CA ILE A 87 2.81 2.45 18.14
C ILE A 87 3.41 2.52 19.56
N THR A 88 4.55 1.87 19.72
CA THR A 88 5.37 1.87 20.95
C THR A 88 6.75 2.46 20.73
N THR A 89 7.13 2.64 19.48
CA THR A 89 8.42 3.20 19.02
C THR A 89 8.14 4.41 18.16
N MET A 90 9.08 5.35 18.08
CA MET A 90 9.00 6.45 17.12
C MET A 90 8.75 5.90 15.74
N THR A 91 7.69 6.34 15.10
CA THR A 91 7.23 5.81 13.82
C THR A 91 7.18 6.93 12.78
N VAL A 92 7.75 6.68 11.62
CA VAL A 92 7.68 7.59 10.47
C VAL A 92 6.87 6.91 9.37
N VAL A 93 5.86 7.62 8.87
CA VAL A 93 5.08 7.22 7.70
C VAL A 93 5.48 8.10 6.52
N VAL A 94 5.95 7.46 5.48
CA VAL A 94 6.31 8.09 4.21
C VAL A 94 5.07 8.09 3.31
N LEU A 95 4.63 9.26 2.87
CA LEU A 95 3.50 9.44 1.96
C LEU A 95 3.93 10.25 0.74
N ASP A 96 3.23 10.12 -0.36
CA ASP A 96 3.37 11.03 -1.47
C ASP A 96 2.67 12.40 -1.19
N ASN A 97 2.79 13.33 -2.14
CA ASN A 97 2.18 14.66 -2.04
C ASN A 97 0.75 14.72 -2.58
N ALA A 98 0.00 13.61 -2.62
CA ALA A 98 -1.39 13.63 -3.03
C ALA A 98 -2.23 14.60 -2.17
N ARG A 99 -3.24 15.21 -2.78
CA ARG A 99 -4.11 16.19 -2.08
C ARG A 99 -4.80 15.61 -0.85
N ILE A 100 -5.08 14.32 -0.84
CA ILE A 100 -5.70 13.65 0.31
C ILE A 100 -4.73 13.54 1.48
N HIS A 101 -3.42 13.42 1.23
CA HIS A 101 -2.35 13.34 2.25
C HIS A 101 -1.93 14.71 2.77
N THR A 102 -2.05 15.76 1.94
CA THR A 102 -1.57 17.12 2.30
C THR A 102 -2.70 18.07 2.67
N SER A 103 -3.95 17.58 2.77
CA SER A 103 -5.13 18.38 3.07
C SER A 103 -5.03 19.09 4.42
N THR A 104 -5.77 20.22 4.56
CA THR A 104 -5.86 20.94 5.84
C THR A 104 -6.36 20.07 6.98
N LYS A 105 -7.22 19.06 6.71
CA LYS A 105 -7.69 18.10 7.70
C LYS A 105 -6.53 17.23 8.24
N VAL A 106 -5.67 16.73 7.37
CA VAL A 106 -4.48 15.95 7.74
C VAL A 106 -3.48 16.82 8.51
N GLN A 107 -3.22 18.04 8.02
CA GLN A 107 -2.30 18.97 8.68
C GLN A 107 -2.74 19.31 10.12
N ALA A 108 -4.05 19.47 10.34
CA ALA A 108 -4.60 19.76 11.67
C ALA A 108 -4.42 18.61 12.68
N ARG A 109 -4.10 17.39 12.22
CA ARG A 109 -3.87 16.23 13.10
C ARG A 109 -2.40 16.01 13.45
N ARG A 110 -1.47 16.60 12.70
CA ARG A 110 -0.02 16.34 12.82
C ARG A 110 0.50 16.54 14.23
N ASP A 111 0.20 17.66 14.89
CA ASP A 111 0.68 17.94 16.24
C ASP A 111 0.25 16.87 17.26
N ALA A 112 -0.96 16.32 17.09
CA ALA A 112 -1.45 15.25 17.95
C ALA A 112 -0.74 13.92 17.67
N TRP A 113 -0.41 13.62 16.42
CA TRP A 113 0.35 12.43 16.05
C TRP A 113 1.80 12.53 16.51
N GLU A 114 2.45 13.67 16.27
CA GLU A 114 3.85 13.92 16.69
C GLU A 114 4.03 13.78 18.19
N LYS A 115 3.06 14.24 19.00
CA LYS A 115 3.07 14.04 20.46
C LYS A 115 2.98 12.57 20.88
N ARG A 116 2.46 11.70 20.02
CA ARG A 116 2.40 10.26 20.23
C ARG A 116 3.59 9.51 19.61
N GLY A 117 4.48 10.21 18.91
CA GLY A 117 5.64 9.61 18.25
C GLY A 117 5.40 9.18 16.80
N LEU A 118 4.29 9.61 16.18
CA LEU A 118 4.01 9.37 14.77
C LEU A 118 4.33 10.62 13.94
N PHE A 119 5.23 10.48 13.00
CA PHE A 119 5.69 11.56 12.11
C PHE A 119 5.36 11.22 10.66
N ILE A 120 4.99 12.25 9.87
CA ILE A 120 4.75 12.09 8.44
C ILE A 120 5.89 12.75 7.67
N PHE A 121 6.49 11.98 6.77
CA PHE A 121 7.47 12.43 5.80
C PHE A 121 6.86 12.39 4.40
N TYR A 122 6.88 13.52 3.71
CA TYR A 122 6.38 13.60 2.33
C TYR A 122 7.51 13.40 1.32
N LEU A 123 7.28 12.51 0.36
CA LEU A 123 8.19 12.30 -0.76
C LEU A 123 8.28 13.55 -1.64
N PRO A 124 9.40 13.78 -2.32
CA PRO A 124 9.44 14.79 -3.38
C PRO A 124 8.37 14.54 -4.44
N ALA A 125 7.88 15.60 -5.06
CA ALA A 125 6.94 15.48 -6.17
C ALA A 125 7.51 14.58 -7.28
N TYR A 126 6.65 13.78 -7.91
CA TYR A 126 7.00 12.89 -9.01
C TYR A 126 8.07 11.82 -8.68
N SER A 127 8.10 11.34 -7.43
CA SER A 127 9.06 10.34 -6.99
C SER A 127 8.40 9.03 -6.50
N PRO A 128 7.49 8.39 -7.26
CA PRO A 128 6.81 7.16 -6.83
C PRO A 128 7.79 6.00 -6.62
N HIS A 129 8.91 5.98 -7.37
CA HIS A 129 9.95 4.95 -7.22
C HIS A 129 10.59 4.91 -5.82
N LEU A 130 10.42 5.96 -5.01
CA LEU A 130 10.85 6.00 -3.62
C LEU A 130 9.82 5.43 -2.64
N ASN A 131 8.59 5.17 -3.11
CA ASN A 131 7.54 4.60 -2.26
C ASN A 131 7.49 3.07 -2.41
N LEU A 132 8.02 2.35 -1.43
CA LEU A 132 8.13 0.88 -1.51
C LEU A 132 6.80 0.16 -1.62
N ILE A 133 5.72 0.72 -1.15
CA ILE A 133 4.40 0.08 -1.21
C ILE A 133 3.91 -0.09 -2.67
N GLU A 134 4.43 0.67 -3.61
CA GLU A 134 4.15 0.52 -5.03
C GLU A 134 4.56 -0.88 -5.56
N ILE A 135 5.61 -1.47 -4.96
CA ILE A 135 6.03 -2.85 -5.27
C ILE A 135 4.93 -3.83 -4.87
N LEU A 136 4.32 -3.63 -3.71
CA LEU A 136 3.20 -4.46 -3.24
C LEU A 136 2.00 -4.33 -4.17
N TRP A 137 1.63 -3.10 -4.56
CA TRP A 137 0.51 -2.88 -5.47
C TRP A 137 0.74 -3.54 -6.84
N ARG A 138 1.96 -3.50 -7.34
CA ARG A 138 2.34 -4.18 -8.57
C ARG A 138 2.23 -5.70 -8.43
N LYS A 139 2.76 -6.27 -7.33
CA LYS A 139 2.65 -7.72 -7.07
C LYS A 139 1.20 -8.16 -6.94
N LEU A 140 0.39 -7.43 -6.18
CA LEU A 140 -1.04 -7.71 -6.06
C LEU A 140 -1.72 -7.79 -7.43
N LYS A 141 -1.54 -6.75 -8.27
CA LYS A 141 -2.27 -6.61 -9.53
C LYS A 141 -1.76 -7.52 -10.66
N TYR A 142 -0.46 -7.81 -10.70
CA TYR A 142 0.16 -8.48 -11.85
C TYR A 142 0.69 -9.88 -11.55
N GLU A 143 0.89 -10.23 -10.27
CA GLU A 143 1.48 -11.52 -9.92
C GLU A 143 0.54 -12.40 -9.09
N TRP A 144 -0.20 -11.82 -8.14
CA TRP A 144 -0.96 -12.59 -7.16
C TRP A 144 -2.43 -12.79 -7.54
N LEU A 145 -3.05 -11.81 -8.20
CA LEU A 145 -4.41 -11.97 -8.73
C LEU A 145 -4.39 -12.77 -10.03
N ARG A 146 -5.33 -13.68 -10.17
CA ARG A 146 -5.48 -14.61 -11.29
C ARG A 146 -6.77 -14.30 -12.07
N PRO A 147 -6.88 -14.72 -13.34
CA PRO A 147 -8.08 -14.53 -14.14
C PRO A 147 -9.37 -14.99 -13.44
N GLY A 148 -9.32 -16.12 -12.74
CA GLY A 148 -10.47 -16.66 -12.01
C GLY A 148 -10.95 -15.79 -10.85
N ASP A 149 -10.12 -14.91 -10.31
CA ASP A 149 -10.50 -14.02 -9.19
C ASP A 149 -11.44 -12.90 -9.65
N TYR A 150 -11.50 -12.61 -10.96
CA TYR A 150 -12.35 -11.59 -11.57
C TYR A 150 -13.73 -12.08 -12.01
N LEU A 151 -14.14 -13.29 -11.64
CA LEU A 151 -15.43 -13.86 -12.02
C LEU A 151 -16.62 -13.04 -11.53
N CYS A 152 -16.53 -12.49 -10.34
CA CYS A 152 -17.50 -11.54 -9.79
C CYS A 152 -16.86 -10.65 -8.73
N GLU A 153 -17.54 -9.57 -8.37
CA GLU A 153 -17.08 -8.56 -7.42
C GLU A 153 -16.75 -9.18 -6.05
N ASP A 154 -17.64 -10.03 -5.52
CA ASP A 154 -17.46 -10.67 -4.21
C ASP A 154 -16.22 -11.56 -4.19
N THR A 155 -15.98 -12.34 -5.25
CA THR A 155 -14.79 -13.20 -5.37
C THR A 155 -13.53 -12.34 -5.40
N LEU A 156 -13.50 -11.27 -6.21
CA LEU A 156 -12.35 -10.39 -6.31
C LEU A 156 -12.05 -9.72 -4.96
N PHE A 157 -13.07 -9.15 -4.30
CA PHE A 157 -12.88 -8.44 -3.04
C PHE A 157 -12.44 -9.37 -1.92
N TYR A 158 -13.00 -10.57 -1.87
CA TYR A 158 -12.57 -11.61 -0.94
C TYR A 158 -11.11 -12.00 -1.19
N THR A 159 -10.75 -12.33 -2.43
CA THR A 159 -9.39 -12.75 -2.78
C THR A 159 -8.37 -11.65 -2.51
N VAL A 160 -8.65 -10.40 -2.90
CA VAL A 160 -7.79 -9.25 -2.59
C VAL A 160 -7.56 -9.15 -1.08
N THR A 161 -8.61 -9.22 -0.28
CA THR A 161 -8.50 -9.13 1.18
C THR A 161 -7.67 -10.28 1.77
N GLN A 162 -7.84 -11.52 1.27
CA GLN A 162 -7.05 -12.67 1.71
C GLN A 162 -5.56 -12.52 1.33
N ILE A 163 -5.25 -12.07 0.12
CA ILE A 163 -3.89 -11.82 -0.34
C ILE A 163 -3.23 -10.77 0.55
N LEU A 164 -3.90 -9.64 0.79
CA LEU A 164 -3.36 -8.57 1.62
C LEU A 164 -3.14 -9.01 3.07
N ALA A 165 -4.04 -9.81 3.63
CA ALA A 165 -3.90 -10.37 4.97
C ALA A 165 -2.75 -11.38 5.08
N ALA A 166 -2.31 -11.97 3.96
CA ALA A 166 -1.20 -12.92 3.92
C ALA A 166 0.19 -12.25 3.83
N VAL A 167 0.23 -10.93 3.53
CA VAL A 167 1.49 -10.17 3.47
C VAL A 167 2.14 -10.12 4.86
N GLY A 168 3.43 -10.44 4.91
CA GLY A 168 4.20 -10.56 6.16
C GLY A 168 3.97 -11.88 6.92
N LEU A 169 3.11 -12.76 6.42
CA LEU A 169 2.88 -14.10 6.96
C LEU A 169 3.38 -15.16 5.99
N SER A 170 2.64 -15.45 4.95
CA SER A 170 2.98 -16.42 3.89
C SER A 170 3.41 -15.76 2.58
N LEU A 171 3.11 -14.49 2.39
CA LEU A 171 3.55 -13.68 1.25
C LEU A 171 4.54 -12.62 1.73
N ASN A 172 5.77 -12.72 1.24
CA ASN A 172 6.82 -11.76 1.56
C ASN A 172 7.34 -11.08 0.29
N ILE A 173 7.65 -9.79 0.42
CA ILE A 173 8.27 -9.00 -0.62
C ILE A 173 9.77 -8.89 -0.29
N ASN A 174 10.61 -9.37 -1.20
CA ASN A 174 12.05 -9.17 -1.09
C ASN A 174 12.38 -7.81 -1.72
N PHE A 175 12.70 -6.86 -0.87
CA PHE A 175 13.20 -5.57 -1.31
C PHE A 175 14.69 -5.68 -1.59
N ALA A 176 15.16 -5.04 -2.67
CA ALA A 176 16.58 -4.87 -2.88
C ALA A 176 17.23 -4.19 -1.68
N ASP A 177 18.44 -4.60 -1.33
CA ASP A 177 19.19 -3.94 -0.28
C ASP A 177 19.29 -2.45 -0.57
N PHE A 178 19.10 -1.66 0.47
CA PHE A 178 19.34 -0.23 0.38
C PHE A 178 20.86 -0.05 0.25
N GLU A 179 21.35 0.06 -0.99
CA GLU A 179 22.76 0.38 -1.22
C GLU A 179 23.05 1.74 -0.55
N ALA A 180 23.75 1.69 0.57
CA ALA A 180 24.43 2.84 1.09
C ALA A 180 25.46 3.25 0.01
N GLY A 181 25.01 4.15 -0.89
CA GLY A 181 25.76 4.51 -2.08
C GLY A 181 27.23 4.78 -1.75
N SER A 182 28.07 4.01 -2.39
CA SER A 182 29.48 4.35 -2.55
C SER A 182 29.57 5.77 -3.10
N ASN A 183 30.24 6.61 -2.36
CA ASN A 183 30.65 7.96 -2.76
C ASN A 183 31.41 7.96 -4.09
#